data_e8ef9382b73b3aabd3e9d0974924a530
#
_entry.id   e8ef9382b73b3aabd3e9d0974924a530
#
_cell.length_a   1.000
_cell.length_b   1.000
_cell.length_c   1.000
_cell.angle_alpha   90.00
_cell.angle_beta   90.00
_cell.angle_gamma   90.00
#
_symmetry.space_group_name_H-M   'P 1'
#
loop_
_entity.id
_entity.type
_entity.pdbx_description
1 polymer ?
#
loop_
_entity_poly.entity_id
_entity_poly.type
_entity_poly.pdbx_seq_one_letter_code
_entity_poly.pdbx_strand_id
1 'polypeptide(L)'
;EDEESGEEETEDHFVEKKIVVATDMHYFAEKLAGNRCDSFVGMARGGDGRVLEYGWEVMDAFLDGMKEEDPDLLILSGDLTLDGEKASHEELAELLEGLSEAGIEVAVIPGNHDINNPDARRYTADGTEKVESITADEFRDIYADFGYVAADSRDPASLSYLYKIDSANWVLMLDSCQYEPKNEVGGMIRRET
;
A
#
# COMPACT_ATOMS: atom_id res chain seq x y z
N GLU A 1 -5.91 27.07 56.80
CA GLU A 1 -6.78 26.47 55.73
C GLU A 1 -5.86 26.22 54.57
N ASP A 2 -5.31 24.99 54.58
CA ASP A 2 -4.46 24.49 53.49
C ASP A 2 -5.37 23.81 52.45
N GLU A 3 -5.51 24.42 51.27
CA GLU A 3 -6.10 23.77 50.11
C GLU A 3 -5.10 22.80 49.50
N GLU A 4 -5.26 21.50 49.79
CA GLU A 4 -4.61 20.43 49.01
C GLU A 4 -5.19 20.44 47.59
N SER A 5 -4.45 20.96 46.64
CA SER A 5 -4.69 20.75 45.22
C SER A 5 -4.36 19.30 44.89
N GLY A 6 -5.38 18.44 44.84
CA GLY A 6 -5.22 17.09 44.32
C GLY A 6 -4.89 17.15 42.83
N GLU A 7 -3.66 16.89 42.49
CA GLU A 7 -3.27 16.51 41.09
C GLU A 7 -3.89 15.13 40.86
N GLU A 8 -4.95 15.05 40.04
CA GLU A 8 -5.40 13.79 39.44
C GLU A 8 -4.28 13.29 38.53
N GLU A 9 -3.48 12.34 38.99
CA GLU A 9 -2.64 11.53 38.13
C GLU A 9 -3.59 10.78 37.18
N THR A 10 -3.68 11.23 35.94
CA THR A 10 -4.28 10.45 34.86
C THR A 10 -3.38 9.25 34.64
N GLU A 11 -3.78 8.08 35.14
CA GLU A 11 -3.17 6.81 34.75
C GLU A 11 -3.25 6.71 33.23
N ASP A 12 -2.11 6.81 32.57
CA ASP A 12 -1.98 6.57 31.13
C ASP A 12 -2.28 5.06 30.91
N HIS A 13 -3.55 4.76 30.62
CA HIS A 13 -3.95 3.41 30.28
C HIS A 13 -3.33 3.07 28.91
N PHE A 14 -2.21 2.35 28.94
CA PHE A 14 -1.60 1.78 27.75
C PHE A 14 -2.59 0.80 27.11
N VAL A 15 -3.13 1.17 25.96
CA VAL A 15 -3.99 0.31 25.14
C VAL A 15 -3.10 -0.42 24.15
N GLU A 16 -3.06 -1.76 24.26
CA GLU A 16 -2.37 -2.59 23.29
C GLU A 16 -2.99 -2.44 21.91
N LYS A 17 -2.14 -2.26 20.89
CA LYS A 17 -2.55 -2.11 19.50
C LYS A 17 -2.05 -3.28 18.67
N LYS A 18 -2.94 -3.85 17.85
CA LYS A 18 -2.62 -4.91 16.90
C LYS A 18 -2.33 -4.29 15.54
N ILE A 19 -1.06 -4.31 15.15
CA ILE A 19 -0.60 -3.81 13.85
C ILE A 19 -0.18 -4.98 12.99
N VAL A 20 -0.75 -5.10 11.80
CA VAL A 20 -0.33 -6.07 10.78
C VAL A 20 0.44 -5.34 9.69
N VAL A 21 1.56 -5.89 9.27
CA VAL A 21 2.37 -5.36 8.17
C VAL A 21 2.44 -6.41 7.07
N ALA A 22 2.07 -6.02 5.86
CA ALA A 22 2.25 -6.82 4.65
C ALA A 22 3.03 -6.00 3.61
N THR A 23 3.76 -6.69 2.74
CA THR A 23 4.60 -6.09 1.70
C THR A 23 4.57 -6.95 0.46
N ASP A 24 5.01 -6.41 -0.69
CA ASP A 24 5.19 -7.16 -1.92
C ASP A 24 3.92 -7.89 -2.38
N MET A 25 2.78 -7.20 -2.33
CA MET A 25 1.48 -7.73 -2.76
C MET A 25 1.50 -8.08 -4.25
N HIS A 26 2.22 -7.28 -5.05
CA HIS A 26 2.33 -7.42 -6.51
C HIS A 26 0.97 -7.69 -7.17
N TYR A 27 -0.06 -6.97 -6.71
CA TYR A 27 -1.41 -7.11 -7.23
C TYR A 27 -1.46 -6.75 -8.72
N PHE A 28 -2.17 -7.57 -9.49
CA PHE A 28 -2.36 -7.36 -10.92
C PHE A 28 -3.84 -7.40 -11.26
N ALA A 29 -4.38 -6.32 -11.81
CA ALA A 29 -5.81 -6.21 -12.12
C ALA A 29 -6.26 -7.26 -13.14
N GLU A 30 -7.37 -7.94 -12.86
CA GLU A 30 -7.87 -9.04 -13.70
C GLU A 30 -8.13 -8.60 -15.15
N LYS A 31 -8.64 -7.37 -15.33
CA LYS A 31 -8.88 -6.76 -16.66
C LYS A 31 -7.63 -6.65 -17.54
N LEU A 32 -6.43 -6.70 -16.96
CA LEU A 32 -5.15 -6.64 -17.68
C LEU A 32 -4.62 -8.02 -18.10
N ALA A 33 -5.17 -9.12 -17.56
CA ALA A 33 -4.72 -10.49 -17.79
C ALA A 33 -5.24 -11.12 -19.09
N GLY A 34 -6.02 -10.38 -19.90
CA GLY A 34 -6.53 -10.85 -21.19
C GLY A 34 -7.36 -12.13 -21.09
N ASN A 35 -8.24 -12.24 -20.09
CA ASN A 35 -8.97 -13.47 -19.75
C ASN A 35 -8.04 -14.67 -19.48
N ARG A 36 -6.92 -14.46 -18.79
CA ARG A 36 -5.89 -15.47 -18.51
C ARG A 36 -5.34 -16.10 -19.80
N CYS A 37 -5.07 -15.28 -20.81
CA CYS A 37 -4.49 -15.72 -22.08
C CYS A 37 -3.12 -16.39 -21.91
N ASP A 38 -2.65 -17.13 -22.92
CA ASP A 38 -1.40 -17.91 -22.85
C ASP A 38 -0.18 -17.04 -22.51
N SER A 39 -0.14 -15.79 -22.98
CA SER A 39 0.95 -14.86 -22.67
C SER A 39 0.97 -14.47 -21.19
N PHE A 40 -0.20 -14.25 -20.57
CA PHE A 40 -0.31 -14.02 -19.13
C PHE A 40 0.07 -15.26 -18.33
N VAL A 41 -0.49 -16.43 -18.66
CA VAL A 41 -0.19 -17.69 -17.97
C VAL A 41 1.30 -18.04 -18.07
N GLY A 42 1.91 -17.81 -19.23
CA GLY A 42 3.34 -18.01 -19.43
C GLY A 42 4.21 -17.13 -18.52
N MET A 43 3.85 -15.86 -18.37
CA MET A 43 4.53 -14.94 -17.46
C MET A 43 4.28 -15.34 -15.99
N ALA A 44 3.03 -15.57 -15.61
CA ALA A 44 2.63 -15.88 -14.24
C ALA A 44 3.29 -17.17 -13.70
N ARG A 45 3.57 -18.14 -14.57
CA ARG A 45 4.25 -19.39 -14.22
C ARG A 45 5.76 -19.31 -14.35
N GLY A 46 6.27 -18.42 -15.20
CA GLY A 46 7.71 -18.24 -15.43
C GLY A 46 8.40 -17.32 -14.44
N GLY A 47 7.66 -16.66 -13.58
CA GLY A 47 8.17 -15.67 -12.64
C GLY A 47 8.98 -16.29 -11.49
N ASP A 48 9.77 -15.47 -10.90
CA ASP A 48 10.75 -15.65 -9.82
C ASP A 48 10.18 -16.08 -8.45
N GLY A 49 9.21 -17.00 -8.47
CA GLY A 49 8.57 -17.54 -7.27
C GLY A 49 7.26 -16.84 -6.89
N ARG A 50 6.86 -15.80 -7.62
CA ARG A 50 5.54 -15.16 -7.45
C ARG A 50 4.46 -16.08 -8.02
N VAL A 51 3.38 -16.29 -7.26
CA VAL A 51 2.29 -17.20 -7.63
C VAL A 51 1.18 -16.41 -8.32
N LEU A 52 1.54 -15.58 -9.30
CA LEU A 52 0.65 -14.60 -9.92
C LEU A 52 -0.59 -15.21 -10.59
N GLU A 53 -0.52 -16.49 -11.01
CA GLU A 53 -1.69 -17.17 -11.56
C GLU A 53 -2.85 -17.36 -10.54
N TYR A 54 -2.53 -17.24 -9.25
CA TYR A 54 -3.48 -17.30 -8.12
C TYR A 54 -3.57 -15.97 -7.36
N GLY A 55 -3.07 -14.88 -7.94
CA GLY A 55 -2.94 -13.59 -7.26
C GLY A 55 -4.28 -13.06 -6.71
N TRP A 56 -5.37 -13.25 -7.46
CA TRP A 56 -6.70 -12.80 -7.03
C TRP A 56 -7.24 -13.65 -5.90
N GLU A 57 -7.12 -14.98 -5.97
CA GLU A 57 -7.53 -15.91 -4.93
C GLU A 57 -6.71 -15.70 -3.64
N VAL A 58 -5.43 -15.36 -3.77
CA VAL A 58 -4.56 -15.00 -2.63
C VAL A 58 -4.98 -13.66 -2.03
N MET A 59 -5.31 -12.67 -2.87
CA MET A 59 -5.80 -11.38 -2.39
C MET A 59 -7.13 -11.52 -1.65
N ASP A 60 -8.09 -12.24 -2.20
CA ASP A 60 -9.38 -12.51 -1.53
C ASP A 60 -9.16 -13.17 -0.16
N ALA A 61 -8.31 -14.20 -0.11
CA ALA A 61 -8.00 -14.89 1.15
C ALA A 61 -7.26 -13.97 2.15
N PHE A 62 -6.40 -13.07 1.66
CA PHE A 62 -5.73 -12.07 2.49
C PHE A 62 -6.73 -11.09 3.10
N LEU A 63 -7.64 -10.53 2.29
CA LEU A 63 -8.66 -9.59 2.76
C LEU A 63 -9.61 -10.22 3.78
N ASP A 64 -10.03 -11.46 3.53
CA ASP A 64 -10.86 -12.22 4.48
C ASP A 64 -10.09 -12.50 5.78
N GLY A 65 -8.81 -12.89 5.68
CA GLY A 65 -7.94 -13.07 6.82
C GLY A 65 -7.76 -11.79 7.65
N MET A 66 -7.66 -10.62 7.02
CA MET A 66 -7.58 -9.34 7.74
C MET A 66 -8.87 -9.02 8.50
N LYS A 67 -10.04 -9.34 7.92
CA LYS A 67 -11.33 -9.18 8.62
C LYS A 67 -11.46 -10.13 9.82
N GLU A 68 -10.91 -11.35 9.73
CA GLU A 68 -10.89 -12.30 10.84
C GLU A 68 -9.89 -11.90 11.92
N GLU A 69 -8.73 -11.38 11.53
CA GLU A 69 -7.67 -10.92 12.43
C GLU A 69 -8.05 -9.62 13.15
N ASP A 70 -8.89 -8.78 12.54
CA ASP A 70 -9.38 -7.50 13.08
C ASP A 70 -8.23 -6.64 13.68
N PRO A 71 -7.23 -6.23 12.86
CA PRO A 71 -6.15 -5.38 13.35
C PRO A 71 -6.61 -3.92 13.53
N ASP A 72 -6.00 -3.21 14.46
CA ASP A 72 -6.19 -1.76 14.60
C ASP A 72 -5.62 -0.99 13.40
N LEU A 73 -4.55 -1.53 12.78
CA LEU A 73 -3.94 -0.94 11.59
C LEU A 73 -3.31 -2.02 10.71
N LEU A 74 -3.63 -2.00 9.43
CA LEU A 74 -2.91 -2.71 8.39
C LEU A 74 -1.95 -1.75 7.67
N ILE A 75 -0.67 -2.09 7.62
CA ILE A 75 0.34 -1.36 6.87
C ILE A 75 0.72 -2.17 5.63
N LEU A 76 0.60 -1.56 4.44
CA LEU A 76 1.10 -2.12 3.19
C LEU A 76 2.37 -1.35 2.78
N SER A 77 3.53 -2.02 2.92
CA SER A 77 4.83 -1.34 2.83
C SER A 77 5.54 -1.56 1.50
N GLY A 78 4.88 -1.19 0.42
CA GLY A 78 5.46 -1.12 -0.92
C GLY A 78 5.26 -2.35 -1.79
N ASP A 79 5.60 -2.21 -3.08
CA ASP A 79 5.38 -3.15 -4.16
C ASP A 79 3.93 -3.67 -4.17
N LEU A 80 3.01 -2.70 -4.11
CA LEU A 80 1.57 -2.95 -4.05
C LEU A 80 1.05 -3.59 -5.33
N THR A 81 1.61 -3.18 -6.47
CA THR A 81 1.23 -3.64 -7.80
C THR A 81 2.40 -4.32 -8.51
N LEU A 82 2.11 -5.07 -9.58
CA LEU A 82 3.12 -5.87 -10.28
C LEU A 82 4.18 -4.97 -10.94
N ASP A 83 3.75 -4.03 -11.77
CA ASP A 83 4.63 -3.09 -12.48
C ASP A 83 4.02 -1.67 -12.56
N GLY A 84 3.31 -1.24 -11.52
CA GLY A 84 2.79 0.12 -11.40
C GLY A 84 1.62 0.43 -12.33
N GLU A 85 0.90 -0.57 -12.83
CA GLU A 85 -0.24 -0.37 -13.71
C GLU A 85 -1.33 0.43 -12.99
N LYS A 86 -1.74 1.55 -13.56
CA LYS A 86 -2.81 2.40 -13.00
C LYS A 86 -4.07 1.61 -12.68
N ALA A 87 -4.45 0.73 -13.58
CA ALA A 87 -5.62 -0.14 -13.41
C ALA A 87 -5.49 -1.10 -12.22
N SER A 88 -4.27 -1.56 -11.90
CA SER A 88 -4.00 -2.40 -10.72
C SER A 88 -4.08 -1.59 -9.43
N HIS A 89 -3.56 -0.36 -9.42
CA HIS A 89 -3.69 0.54 -8.28
C HIS A 89 -5.14 0.91 -7.97
N GLU A 90 -5.91 1.28 -9.00
CA GLU A 90 -7.32 1.64 -8.84
C GLU A 90 -8.13 0.45 -8.29
N GLU A 91 -7.96 -0.76 -8.84
CA GLU A 91 -8.68 -1.96 -8.40
C GLU A 91 -8.24 -2.40 -6.99
N LEU A 92 -6.95 -2.29 -6.67
CA LEU A 92 -6.48 -2.57 -5.30
C LEU A 92 -7.07 -1.58 -4.28
N ALA A 93 -7.13 -0.29 -4.60
CA ALA A 93 -7.74 0.71 -3.73
C ALA A 93 -9.23 0.38 -3.46
N GLU A 94 -9.99 0.01 -4.51
CA GLU A 94 -11.39 -0.44 -4.35
C GLU A 94 -11.50 -1.66 -3.43
N LEU A 95 -10.57 -2.62 -3.52
CA LEU A 95 -10.54 -3.80 -2.64
C LEU A 95 -10.25 -3.43 -1.18
N LEU A 96 -9.34 -2.46 -0.95
CA LEU A 96 -9.00 -1.98 0.39
C LEU A 96 -10.14 -1.19 1.04
N GLU A 97 -11.02 -0.54 0.27
CA GLU A 97 -12.23 0.10 0.81
C GLU A 97 -13.07 -0.89 1.62
N GLY A 98 -13.14 -2.16 1.20
CA GLY A 98 -13.85 -3.21 1.92
C GLY A 98 -13.26 -3.54 3.31
N LEU A 99 -11.99 -3.23 3.57
CA LEU A 99 -11.39 -3.32 4.91
C LEU A 99 -11.76 -2.10 5.76
N SER A 100 -11.73 -0.89 5.16
CA SER A 100 -12.15 0.34 5.83
C SER A 100 -13.62 0.31 6.23
N GLU A 101 -14.49 -0.24 5.37
CA GLU A 101 -15.91 -0.48 5.69
C GLU A 101 -16.10 -1.48 6.85
N ALA A 102 -15.17 -2.41 7.03
CA ALA A 102 -15.14 -3.35 8.15
C ALA A 102 -14.55 -2.73 9.43
N GLY A 103 -14.07 -1.48 9.38
CA GLY A 103 -13.51 -0.74 10.52
C GLY A 103 -11.99 -0.91 10.69
N ILE A 104 -11.30 -1.52 9.74
CA ILE A 104 -9.84 -1.71 9.78
C ILE A 104 -9.17 -0.49 9.14
N GLU A 105 -8.30 0.18 9.89
CA GLU A 105 -7.48 1.26 9.33
C GLU A 105 -6.38 0.69 8.42
N VAL A 106 -6.17 1.33 7.26
CA VAL A 106 -5.13 0.93 6.30
C VAL A 106 -4.20 2.10 6.03
N ALA A 107 -2.90 1.85 6.03
CA ALA A 107 -1.88 2.82 5.68
C ALA A 107 -0.94 2.24 4.61
N VAL A 108 -0.69 2.98 3.54
CA VAL A 108 0.14 2.51 2.42
C VAL A 108 1.33 3.41 2.17
N ILE A 109 2.42 2.83 1.65
CA ILE A 109 3.58 3.55 1.14
C ILE A 109 4.04 2.85 -0.16
N PRO A 110 4.54 3.56 -1.19
CA PRO A 110 4.96 2.91 -2.43
C PRO A 110 6.24 2.08 -2.26
N GLY A 111 6.36 1.07 -3.13
CA GLY A 111 7.59 0.34 -3.41
C GLY A 111 8.21 0.75 -4.75
N ASN A 112 9.30 0.08 -5.13
CA ASN A 112 10.00 0.41 -6.38
C ASN A 112 9.23 -0.03 -7.64
N HIS A 113 8.23 -0.90 -7.53
CA HIS A 113 7.38 -1.29 -8.64
C HIS A 113 6.27 -0.28 -8.96
N ASP A 114 5.84 0.54 -8.01
CA ASP A 114 4.53 1.19 -8.02
C ASP A 114 4.44 2.47 -8.87
N ILE A 115 5.52 3.24 -9.01
CA ILE A 115 5.47 4.60 -9.58
C ILE A 115 6.42 4.74 -10.77
N ASN A 116 5.98 5.44 -11.83
CA ASN A 116 6.75 5.73 -13.04
C ASN A 116 7.40 4.48 -13.66
N ASN A 117 6.75 3.33 -13.54
CA ASN A 117 7.30 2.07 -13.98
C ASN A 117 7.12 1.92 -15.52
N PRO A 118 8.21 1.80 -16.29
CA PRO A 118 8.16 1.66 -17.74
C PRO A 118 7.67 0.28 -18.19
N ASP A 119 7.58 -0.67 -17.26
CA ASP A 119 7.22 -2.06 -17.52
C ASP A 119 5.72 -2.34 -17.37
N ALA A 120 4.92 -1.33 -17.00
CA ALA A 120 3.46 -1.43 -16.92
C ALA A 120 2.84 -1.93 -18.23
N ARG A 121 2.11 -3.05 -18.17
CA ARG A 121 1.57 -3.71 -19.37
C ARG A 121 0.28 -4.47 -19.11
N ARG A 122 -0.45 -4.76 -20.19
CA ARG A 122 -1.54 -5.73 -20.21
C ARG A 122 -1.16 -6.91 -21.11
N TYR A 123 -1.81 -8.03 -20.89
CA TYR A 123 -1.63 -9.25 -21.66
C TYR A 123 -2.78 -9.44 -22.63
N THR A 124 -2.46 -9.91 -23.84
CA THR A 124 -3.41 -10.21 -24.89
C THR A 124 -3.07 -11.55 -25.54
N ALA A 125 -3.96 -12.09 -26.38
CA ALA A 125 -3.68 -13.33 -27.12
C ALA A 125 -2.42 -13.22 -28.00
N ASP A 126 -2.09 -12.01 -28.46
CA ASP A 126 -0.99 -11.74 -29.38
C ASP A 126 0.31 -11.30 -28.65
N GLY A 127 0.31 -11.26 -27.31
CA GLY A 127 1.47 -10.85 -26.51
C GLY A 127 1.14 -9.80 -25.45
N THR A 128 1.98 -8.76 -25.33
CA THR A 128 1.81 -7.71 -24.33
C THR A 128 1.69 -6.34 -24.97
N GLU A 129 0.94 -5.45 -24.32
CA GLU A 129 0.82 -4.04 -24.72
C GLU A 129 1.11 -3.15 -23.51
N LYS A 130 1.80 -2.03 -23.74
CA LYS A 130 2.02 -1.03 -22.68
C LYS A 130 0.71 -0.43 -22.23
N VAL A 131 0.60 -0.19 -20.91
CA VAL A 131 -0.49 0.54 -20.30
C VAL A 131 0.05 1.72 -19.49
N GLU A 132 -0.86 2.54 -18.98
CA GLU A 132 -0.53 3.68 -18.13
C GLU A 132 0.02 3.21 -16.78
N SER A 133 1.16 3.76 -16.37
CA SER A 133 1.69 3.73 -15.02
C SER A 133 1.34 5.04 -14.32
N ILE A 134 1.38 5.06 -13.00
CA ILE A 134 1.03 6.25 -12.22
C ILE A 134 2.25 7.07 -11.80
N THR A 135 2.01 8.36 -11.57
CA THR A 135 2.95 9.29 -10.93
C THR A 135 2.82 9.26 -9.41
N ALA A 136 3.75 9.91 -8.70
CA ALA A 136 3.69 10.06 -7.24
C ALA A 136 2.44 10.82 -6.77
N ASP A 137 2.00 11.83 -7.53
CA ASP A 137 0.78 12.57 -7.22
C ASP A 137 -0.47 11.69 -7.39
N GLU A 138 -0.54 10.92 -8.48
CA GLU A 138 -1.62 9.97 -8.71
C GLU A 138 -1.64 8.85 -7.64
N PHE A 139 -0.47 8.38 -7.18
CA PHE A 139 -0.40 7.44 -6.06
C PHE A 139 -1.04 8.03 -4.81
N ARG A 140 -0.69 9.26 -4.45
CA ARG A 140 -1.27 9.95 -3.29
C ARG A 140 -2.77 10.16 -3.43
N ASP A 141 -3.26 10.45 -4.64
CA ASP A 141 -4.67 10.68 -4.90
C ASP A 141 -5.48 9.37 -4.84
N ILE A 142 -4.97 8.28 -5.45
CA ILE A 142 -5.63 6.95 -5.44
C ILE A 142 -5.73 6.40 -4.01
N TYR A 143 -4.66 6.56 -3.23
CA TYR A 143 -4.59 6.04 -1.85
C TYR A 143 -4.85 7.12 -0.79
N ALA A 144 -5.56 8.19 -1.14
CA ALA A 144 -5.79 9.33 -0.25
C ALA A 144 -6.36 8.91 1.13
N ASP A 145 -7.34 8.02 1.12
CA ASP A 145 -8.03 7.54 2.32
C ASP A 145 -7.25 6.46 3.08
N PHE A 146 -6.16 5.94 2.50
CA PHE A 146 -5.31 4.92 3.11
C PHE A 146 -4.03 5.51 3.71
N GLY A 147 -4.22 6.43 4.66
CA GLY A 147 -3.19 7.06 5.46
C GLY A 147 -2.91 8.52 5.13
N TYR A 148 -2.94 8.94 3.86
CA TYR A 148 -2.51 10.30 3.46
C TYR A 148 -3.43 11.42 3.96
N VAL A 149 -4.75 11.23 3.94
CA VAL A 149 -5.71 12.23 4.47
C VAL A 149 -5.64 12.29 5.99
N ALA A 150 -5.49 11.15 6.65
CA ALA A 150 -5.41 11.03 8.10
C ALA A 150 -4.01 11.36 8.68
N ALA A 151 -3.01 11.59 7.82
CA ALA A 151 -1.64 11.89 8.25
C ALA A 151 -1.56 13.12 9.14
N ASP A 152 -0.86 13.02 10.28
CA ASP A 152 -0.57 14.14 11.17
C ASP A 152 0.36 15.16 10.49
N SER A 153 1.34 14.67 9.73
CA SER A 153 2.19 15.49 8.87
C SER A 153 2.63 14.70 7.63
N ARG A 154 2.94 15.42 6.56
CA ARG A 154 3.41 14.88 5.28
C ARG A 154 4.68 15.59 4.83
N ASP A 155 5.60 14.82 4.27
CA ASP A 155 6.79 15.37 3.64
C ASP A 155 6.44 16.02 2.28
N PRO A 156 6.79 17.27 2.04
CA PRO A 156 6.53 17.91 0.75
C PRO A 156 7.45 17.40 -0.38
N ALA A 157 8.55 16.73 -0.06
CA ALA A 157 9.55 16.27 -1.03
C ALA A 157 9.42 14.79 -1.40
N SER A 158 8.59 14.02 -0.69
CA SER A 158 8.39 12.60 -0.92
C SER A 158 6.95 12.17 -0.60
N LEU A 159 6.67 10.89 -0.69
CA LEU A 159 5.41 10.31 -0.23
C LEU A 159 5.46 9.90 1.25
N SER A 160 6.51 10.28 1.98
CA SER A 160 6.64 10.02 3.41
C SER A 160 5.58 10.79 4.21
N TYR A 161 5.08 10.17 5.28
CA TYR A 161 4.14 10.80 6.18
C TYR A 161 4.21 10.21 7.59
N LEU A 162 3.72 10.96 8.57
CA LEU A 162 3.57 10.53 9.94
C LEU A 162 2.10 10.18 10.18
N TYR A 163 1.84 8.94 10.56
CA TYR A 163 0.52 8.43 10.89
C TYR A 163 0.39 8.24 12.40
N LYS A 164 -0.67 8.81 12.98
CA LYS A 164 -0.92 8.75 14.41
C LYS A 164 -2.03 7.76 14.68
N ILE A 165 -1.70 6.63 15.29
CA ILE A 165 -2.68 5.61 15.69
C ILE A 165 -3.48 6.11 16.90
N ASP A 166 -2.77 6.67 17.90
CA ASP A 166 -3.37 7.26 19.10
C ASP A 166 -2.41 8.29 19.73
N SER A 167 -2.65 8.73 20.96
CA SER A 167 -1.81 9.73 21.63
C SER A 167 -0.37 9.25 21.91
N ALA A 168 -0.16 7.94 22.03
CA ALA A 168 1.11 7.32 22.39
C ALA A 168 1.80 6.60 21.22
N ASN A 169 1.04 6.15 20.22
CA ASN A 169 1.53 5.28 19.14
C ASN A 169 1.49 5.99 17.78
N TRP A 170 2.65 6.14 17.18
CA TRP A 170 2.86 6.81 15.92
C TRP A 170 3.64 5.90 14.97
N VAL A 171 3.33 5.97 13.67
CA VAL A 171 4.03 5.25 12.62
C VAL A 171 4.61 6.25 11.64
N LEU A 172 5.92 6.17 11.42
CA LEU A 172 6.59 6.93 10.38
C LEU A 172 6.64 6.07 9.11
N MET A 173 5.86 6.48 8.10
CA MET A 173 5.83 5.88 6.77
C MET A 173 6.89 6.56 5.92
N LEU A 174 8.01 5.84 5.63
CA LEU A 174 9.16 6.40 4.91
C LEU A 174 9.17 5.93 3.45
N ASP A 175 9.01 6.87 2.53
CA ASP A 175 9.23 6.65 1.11
C ASP A 175 10.72 6.78 0.79
N SER A 176 11.36 5.64 0.58
CA SER A 176 12.76 5.56 0.14
C SER A 176 12.91 5.23 -1.35
N CYS A 177 11.82 5.22 -2.12
CA CYS A 177 11.85 4.78 -3.51
C CYS A 177 12.41 5.86 -4.46
N GLN A 178 13.08 5.38 -5.50
CA GLN A 178 13.60 6.21 -6.58
C GLN A 178 12.71 6.02 -7.81
N TYR A 179 11.82 6.95 -8.06
CA TYR A 179 10.89 6.92 -9.19
C TYR A 179 11.00 8.16 -10.12
N GLU A 180 11.94 9.05 -9.85
CA GLU A 180 12.22 10.22 -10.69
C GLU A 180 13.65 10.19 -11.24
N PRO A 181 13.86 10.33 -12.57
CA PRO A 181 12.87 10.52 -13.65
C PRO A 181 12.16 9.20 -14.08
N LYS A 182 12.50 8.08 -13.51
CA LYS A 182 11.89 6.76 -13.70
C LYS A 182 12.15 5.93 -12.45
N ASN A 183 11.42 4.83 -12.30
CA ASN A 183 11.69 3.92 -11.20
C ASN A 183 13.08 3.25 -11.35
N GLU A 184 13.76 3.09 -10.23
CA GLU A 184 15.01 2.35 -10.12
C GLU A 184 14.99 1.50 -8.86
N VAL A 185 15.54 0.27 -8.95
CA VAL A 185 15.72 -0.59 -7.77
C VAL A 185 16.85 -0.01 -6.93
N GLY A 186 16.51 0.50 -5.77
CA GLY A 186 17.45 1.11 -4.83
C GLY A 186 16.73 2.06 -3.89
N GLY A 187 17.28 2.25 -2.71
CA GLY A 187 16.69 3.14 -1.70
C GLY A 187 17.43 4.47 -1.63
N MET A 188 16.67 5.55 -1.45
CA MET A 188 17.21 6.87 -1.19
C MET A 188 16.26 7.65 -0.27
N ILE A 189 16.78 8.14 0.85
CA ILE A 189 16.07 9.18 1.59
C ILE A 189 16.51 10.53 1.00
N ARG A 190 15.55 11.34 0.57
CA ARG A 190 15.84 12.66 0.01
C ARG A 190 16.41 13.56 1.10
N ARG A 191 17.27 14.48 0.71
CA ARG A 191 17.93 15.36 1.70
C ARG A 191 16.96 16.30 2.39
N GLU A 192 15.84 16.58 1.71
CA GLU A 192 14.76 17.46 2.16
C GLU A 192 13.77 16.72 3.08
N THR A 193 13.73 15.36 3.02
CA THR A 193 12.97 14.49 3.93
C THR A 193 13.68 14.43 5.30
#